data_b45dde82fe92d48f9929dba95db4989a
#
_entry.id   b45dde82fe92d48f9929dba95db4989a
#
_cell.length_a   1.000
_cell.length_b   1.000
_cell.length_c   1.000
_cell.angle_alpha   90.00
_cell.angle_beta   90.00
_cell.angle_gamma   90.00
#
_symmetry.space_group_name_H-M   'P 1'
#
loop_
_entity.id
_entity.type
_entity.pdbx_description
1 polymer ?
#
loop_
_entity_poly.entity_id
_entity_poly.type
_entity_poly.pdbx_seq_one_letter_code
_entity_poly.pdbx_strand_id
1 'polypeptide(L)'
;MFGIHDIWLFIVSGLLLNITPGPDTAYIVGRSVQLGWRGGVVAVLGIEAGCTLHVLAAAIGLSALLAASSMAFTLVKWAGAVYLCFIGIKMLLARAPMPAAVAAHGAGAISMRQVFVQGALSNALNPKVALFFLAFLPQFVDVDSPHKAAAFALLGLIFMFNGTLWCLGVALFTARAAGRIRKSGRILAWINRGLGGLFCYLGVRVAMTQTR
;
A
#
# COMPACT_ATOMS: atom_id res chain seq x y z
N MET A 1 -19.52 1.75 -14.96
CA MET A 1 -19.84 0.62 -14.07
C MET A 1 -19.67 1.12 -12.65
N PHE A 2 -20.72 1.20 -11.85
CA PHE A 2 -20.77 1.76 -10.48
C PHE A 2 -20.24 3.21 -10.31
N GLY A 3 -20.18 4.02 -11.37
CA GLY A 3 -19.60 5.36 -11.33
C GLY A 3 -18.07 5.39 -11.21
N ILE A 4 -17.40 4.29 -11.56
CA ILE A 4 -15.92 4.24 -11.58
C ILE A 4 -15.42 4.83 -12.89
N HIS A 5 -14.48 5.76 -12.79
CA HIS A 5 -13.76 6.36 -13.91
C HIS A 5 -12.25 6.22 -13.75
N ASP A 6 -11.48 6.44 -14.80
CA ASP A 6 -10.01 6.40 -14.82
C ASP A 6 -9.38 5.13 -14.20
N ILE A 7 -10.02 3.97 -14.38
CA ILE A 7 -9.61 2.70 -13.76
C ILE A 7 -8.15 2.34 -14.03
N TRP A 8 -7.63 2.66 -15.23
CA TRP A 8 -6.22 2.41 -15.56
C TRP A 8 -5.28 3.26 -14.73
N LEU A 9 -5.63 4.51 -14.49
CA LEU A 9 -4.86 5.39 -13.62
C LEU A 9 -4.86 4.86 -12.18
N PHE A 10 -6.00 4.33 -11.71
CA PHE A 10 -6.11 3.68 -10.41
C PHE A 10 -5.18 2.45 -10.32
N ILE A 11 -5.24 1.54 -11.30
CA ILE A 11 -4.42 0.32 -11.34
C ILE A 11 -2.93 0.68 -11.30
N VAL A 12 -2.49 1.60 -12.16
CA VAL A 12 -1.08 2.02 -12.22
C VAL A 12 -0.66 2.65 -10.90
N SER A 13 -1.45 3.55 -10.34
CA SER A 13 -1.14 4.23 -9.08
C SER A 13 -1.10 3.27 -7.89
N GLY A 14 -2.05 2.32 -7.83
CA GLY A 14 -2.07 1.27 -6.81
C GLY A 14 -0.87 0.34 -6.92
N LEU A 15 -0.48 -0.05 -8.14
CA LEU A 15 0.70 -0.87 -8.37
C LEU A 15 1.97 -0.13 -7.93
N LEU A 16 2.09 1.15 -8.23
CA LEU A 16 3.23 1.98 -7.82
C LEU A 16 3.31 2.12 -6.30
N LEU A 17 2.16 2.26 -5.63
CA LEU A 17 2.12 2.21 -4.17
C LEU A 17 2.63 0.86 -3.64
N ASN A 18 2.19 -0.25 -4.22
CA ASN A 18 2.60 -1.59 -3.82
C ASN A 18 4.10 -1.82 -4.05
N ILE A 19 4.65 -1.33 -5.16
CA ILE A 19 6.09 -1.40 -5.48
C ILE A 19 6.92 -0.56 -4.51
N THR A 20 6.35 0.53 -3.99
CA THR A 20 7.03 1.43 -3.06
C THR A 20 7.39 0.70 -1.77
N PRO A 21 8.68 0.60 -1.41
CA PRO A 21 9.10 -0.04 -0.19
C PRO A 21 8.46 0.61 1.04
N GLY A 22 7.94 -0.23 1.92
CA GLY A 22 7.30 0.20 3.15
C GLY A 22 7.38 -0.90 4.22
N PRO A 23 6.68 -0.72 5.36
CA PRO A 23 6.65 -1.71 6.43
C PRO A 23 6.28 -3.11 5.95
N ASP A 24 5.28 -3.22 5.07
CA ASP A 24 4.79 -4.50 4.53
C ASP A 24 5.85 -5.19 3.67
N THR A 25 6.49 -4.45 2.76
CA THR A 25 7.57 -4.99 1.93
C THR A 25 8.75 -5.44 2.80
N ALA A 26 9.14 -4.64 3.79
CA ALA A 26 10.21 -4.99 4.73
C ALA A 26 9.86 -6.25 5.53
N TYR A 27 8.59 -6.38 5.95
CA TYR A 27 8.10 -7.55 6.67
C TYR A 27 8.16 -8.81 5.80
N ILE A 28 7.65 -8.75 4.55
CA ILE A 28 7.69 -9.87 3.61
C ILE A 28 9.13 -10.31 3.35
N VAL A 29 10.02 -9.37 3.03
CA VAL A 29 11.44 -9.64 2.78
C VAL A 29 12.07 -10.30 4.01
N GLY A 30 11.84 -9.76 5.21
CA GLY A 30 12.36 -10.31 6.46
C GLY A 30 11.95 -11.76 6.69
N ARG A 31 10.64 -12.06 6.54
CA ARG A 31 10.12 -13.42 6.74
C ARG A 31 10.54 -14.38 5.63
N SER A 32 10.68 -13.90 4.40
CA SER A 32 11.18 -14.70 3.27
C SER A 32 12.65 -15.08 3.47
N VAL A 33 13.47 -14.20 4.02
CA VAL A 33 14.88 -14.49 4.34
C VAL A 33 15.01 -15.47 5.52
N GLN A 34 14.16 -15.31 6.55
CA GLN A 34 14.23 -16.11 7.78
C GLN A 34 13.65 -17.52 7.60
N LEU A 35 12.49 -17.63 6.96
CA LEU A 35 11.66 -18.85 6.92
C LEU A 35 11.50 -19.39 5.50
N GLY A 36 12.22 -18.84 4.53
CA GLY A 36 12.11 -19.19 3.13
C GLY A 36 10.76 -18.76 2.53
N TRP A 37 10.45 -19.33 1.35
CA TRP A 37 9.25 -18.97 0.59
C TRP A 37 7.94 -19.17 1.35
N ARG A 38 7.85 -20.20 2.19
CA ARG A 38 6.63 -20.47 3.01
C ARG A 38 6.37 -19.34 3.99
N GLY A 39 7.41 -18.86 4.69
CA GLY A 39 7.28 -17.72 5.59
C GLY A 39 6.91 -16.44 4.85
N GLY A 40 7.47 -16.23 3.65
CA GLY A 40 7.12 -15.11 2.79
C GLY A 40 5.66 -15.14 2.34
N VAL A 41 5.16 -16.27 1.87
CA VAL A 41 3.75 -16.43 1.44
C VAL A 41 2.80 -16.20 2.61
N VAL A 42 3.07 -16.76 3.79
CA VAL A 42 2.23 -16.54 4.98
C VAL A 42 2.24 -15.07 5.41
N ALA A 43 3.38 -14.38 5.28
CA ALA A 43 3.46 -12.94 5.53
C ALA A 43 2.58 -12.15 4.55
N VAL A 44 2.57 -12.50 3.25
CA VAL A 44 1.70 -11.89 2.25
C VAL A 44 0.23 -12.11 2.60
N LEU A 45 -0.18 -13.34 2.92
CA LEU A 45 -1.56 -13.64 3.31
C LEU A 45 -2.01 -12.86 4.56
N GLY A 46 -1.10 -12.67 5.53
CA GLY A 46 -1.37 -11.82 6.69
C GLY A 46 -1.60 -10.36 6.27
N ILE A 47 -0.71 -9.80 5.44
CA ILE A 47 -0.83 -8.43 4.93
C ILE A 47 -2.15 -8.23 4.18
N GLU A 48 -2.55 -9.16 3.33
CA GLU A 48 -3.82 -9.09 2.61
C GLU A 48 -5.04 -9.16 3.55
N ALA A 49 -4.96 -9.97 4.61
CA ALA A 49 -5.99 -9.98 5.65
C ALA A 49 -6.09 -8.61 6.37
N GLY A 50 -4.97 -7.94 6.63
CA GLY A 50 -4.95 -6.57 7.14
C GLY A 50 -5.54 -5.56 6.14
N CYS A 51 -5.20 -5.70 4.85
CA CYS A 51 -5.70 -4.84 3.78
C CYS A 51 -7.23 -4.92 3.62
N THR A 52 -7.82 -6.10 3.89
CA THR A 52 -9.28 -6.27 3.88
C THR A 52 -9.98 -5.28 4.82
N LEU A 53 -9.37 -4.94 5.96
CA LEU A 53 -9.94 -3.95 6.88
C LEU A 53 -10.01 -2.54 6.26
N HIS A 54 -9.00 -2.16 5.48
CA HIS A 54 -9.01 -0.87 4.76
C HIS A 54 -10.06 -0.86 3.65
N VAL A 55 -10.24 -1.97 2.93
CA VAL A 55 -11.29 -2.12 1.90
C VAL A 55 -12.67 -2.00 2.53
N LEU A 56 -12.92 -2.70 3.63
CA LEU A 56 -14.20 -2.64 4.35
C LEU A 56 -14.45 -1.24 4.92
N ALA A 57 -13.44 -0.62 5.53
CA ALA A 57 -13.54 0.75 6.05
C ALA A 57 -13.85 1.75 4.93
N ALA A 58 -13.26 1.61 3.76
CA ALA A 58 -13.55 2.46 2.61
C ALA A 58 -14.97 2.20 2.07
N ALA A 59 -15.36 0.95 1.88
CA ALA A 59 -16.68 0.60 1.34
C ALA A 59 -17.83 1.07 2.23
N ILE A 60 -17.67 0.97 3.55
CA ILE A 60 -18.73 1.34 4.52
C ILE A 60 -18.57 2.79 4.98
N GLY A 61 -17.38 3.13 5.51
CA GLY A 61 -17.14 4.41 6.17
C GLY A 61 -17.02 5.57 5.20
N LEU A 62 -16.24 5.41 4.13
CA LEU A 62 -16.03 6.47 3.15
C LEU A 62 -17.30 6.75 2.35
N SER A 63 -18.07 5.70 2.02
CA SER A 63 -19.37 5.87 1.35
C SER A 63 -20.35 6.66 2.21
N ALA A 64 -20.41 6.38 3.51
CA ALA A 64 -21.25 7.13 4.44
C ALA A 64 -20.78 8.58 4.60
N LEU A 65 -19.47 8.81 4.69
CA LEU A 65 -18.89 10.15 4.80
C LEU A 65 -19.21 11.01 3.57
N LEU A 66 -19.07 10.46 2.38
CA LEU A 66 -19.38 11.15 1.12
C LEU A 66 -20.87 11.44 0.95
N ALA A 67 -21.75 10.58 1.49
CA ALA A 67 -23.19 10.82 1.50
C ALA A 67 -23.60 11.93 2.50
N ALA A 68 -22.81 12.11 3.56
CA ALA A 68 -23.13 13.04 4.65
C ALA A 68 -22.63 14.48 4.41
N SER A 69 -21.51 14.67 3.70
CA SER A 69 -20.90 16.02 3.59
C SER A 69 -19.87 16.14 2.46
N SER A 70 -20.13 17.09 1.54
CA SER A 70 -19.17 17.49 0.51
C SER A 70 -17.92 18.17 1.10
N MET A 71 -18.06 18.84 2.23
CA MET A 71 -16.95 19.43 2.96
C MET A 71 -16.01 18.35 3.50
N ALA A 72 -16.56 17.26 4.05
CA ALA A 72 -15.79 16.13 4.52
C ALA A 72 -14.97 15.48 3.39
N PHE A 73 -15.53 15.35 2.20
CA PHE A 73 -14.80 14.91 1.01
C PHE A 73 -13.61 15.83 0.71
N THR A 74 -13.85 17.13 0.68
CA THR A 74 -12.80 18.13 0.40
C THR A 74 -11.66 18.04 1.41
N LEU A 75 -11.95 17.90 2.70
CA LEU A 75 -10.94 17.73 3.75
C LEU A 75 -10.13 16.43 3.56
N VAL A 76 -10.79 15.31 3.27
CA VAL A 76 -10.13 14.03 3.01
C VAL A 76 -9.24 14.11 1.77
N LYS A 77 -9.70 14.74 0.70
CA LYS A 77 -8.92 14.97 -0.53
C LYS A 77 -7.63 15.74 -0.25
N TRP A 78 -7.72 16.87 0.46
CA TRP A 78 -6.56 17.68 0.78
C TRP A 78 -5.60 16.99 1.74
N ALA A 79 -6.11 16.32 2.77
CA ALA A 79 -5.29 15.52 3.69
C ALA A 79 -4.49 14.46 2.93
N GLY A 80 -5.13 13.79 1.95
CA GLY A 80 -4.47 12.80 1.11
C GLY A 80 -3.45 13.37 0.16
N ALA A 81 -3.73 14.51 -0.47
CA ALA A 81 -2.77 15.19 -1.34
C ALA A 81 -1.49 15.57 -0.57
N VAL A 82 -1.65 16.18 0.62
CA VAL A 82 -0.54 16.53 1.51
C VAL A 82 0.25 15.29 1.91
N TYR A 83 -0.44 14.20 2.26
CA TYR A 83 0.22 12.96 2.65
C TYR A 83 0.97 12.28 1.51
N LEU A 84 0.42 12.25 0.29
CA LEU A 84 1.12 11.70 -0.87
C LEU A 84 2.39 12.51 -1.16
N CYS A 85 2.32 13.85 -1.08
CA CYS A 85 3.49 14.72 -1.18
C CYS A 85 4.50 14.42 -0.07
N PHE A 86 4.06 14.27 1.17
CA PHE A 86 4.92 13.93 2.32
C PHE A 86 5.65 12.61 2.12
N ILE A 87 4.94 11.55 1.71
CA ILE A 87 5.56 10.25 1.42
C ILE A 87 6.54 10.39 0.25
N GLY A 88 6.14 11.08 -0.82
CA GLY A 88 6.99 11.32 -1.98
C GLY A 88 8.31 12.00 -1.60
N ILE A 89 8.24 13.09 -0.83
CA ILE A 89 9.43 13.81 -0.34
C ILE A 89 10.27 12.91 0.57
N LYS A 90 9.65 12.18 1.50
CA LYS A 90 10.37 11.24 2.38
C LYS A 90 11.11 10.17 1.59
N MET A 91 10.54 9.68 0.49
CA MET A 91 11.18 8.70 -0.39
C MET A 91 12.34 9.30 -1.20
N LEU A 92 12.18 10.54 -1.69
CA LEU A 92 13.25 11.26 -2.38
C LEU A 92 14.47 11.50 -1.48
N LEU A 93 14.21 11.81 -0.21
CA LEU A 93 15.24 12.10 0.80
C LEU A 93 15.79 10.84 1.49
N ALA A 94 15.15 9.67 1.31
CA ALA A 94 15.57 8.43 1.96
C ALA A 94 16.97 8.04 1.50
N ARG A 95 17.89 7.92 2.44
CA ARG A 95 19.17 7.22 2.24
C ARG A 95 18.87 5.73 2.07
N ALA A 96 19.70 5.04 1.27
CA ALA A 96 19.56 3.61 1.04
C ALA A 96 19.33 2.88 2.38
N PRO A 97 18.28 2.06 2.51
CA PRO A 97 18.05 1.34 3.76
C PRO A 97 19.25 0.45 4.02
N MET A 98 19.86 0.61 5.20
CA MET A 98 20.85 -0.36 5.64
C MET A 98 20.18 -1.71 5.90
N PRO A 99 20.82 -2.82 5.54
CA PRO A 99 20.25 -4.18 5.71
C PRO A 99 20.00 -4.59 7.17
N ALA A 100 20.29 -3.73 8.14
CA ALA A 100 20.31 -4.04 9.57
C ALA A 100 18.92 -4.25 10.22
N ALA A 101 17.83 -3.82 9.60
CA ALA A 101 16.48 -3.96 10.20
C ALA A 101 15.94 -5.41 10.21
N VAL A 102 16.58 -6.35 9.51
CA VAL A 102 16.13 -7.74 9.40
C VAL A 102 16.65 -8.62 10.56
N ALA A 103 17.63 -8.13 11.32
CA ALA A 103 18.36 -8.96 12.30
C ALA A 103 17.83 -8.88 13.75
N ALA A 104 16.87 -8.07 14.08
CA ALA A 104 16.57 -7.70 15.47
C ALA A 104 15.35 -8.39 16.11
N HIS A 105 14.86 -9.50 15.59
CA HIS A 105 13.84 -10.28 16.32
C HIS A 105 14.41 -11.66 16.65
N GLY A 106 14.57 -11.88 17.95
CA GLY A 106 15.23 -12.98 18.62
C GLY A 106 15.02 -14.37 18.01
N ALA A 107 16.01 -15.23 18.21
CA ALA A 107 16.14 -16.61 17.75
C ALA A 107 15.17 -17.61 18.41
N GLY A 108 13.91 -17.24 18.61
CA GLY A 108 12.83 -18.16 18.96
C GLY A 108 12.14 -18.68 17.69
N ALA A 109 11.77 -19.95 17.66
CA ALA A 109 11.01 -20.53 16.55
C ALA A 109 9.66 -19.81 16.41
N ILE A 110 9.57 -18.86 15.46
CA ILE A 110 8.32 -18.15 15.20
C ILE A 110 7.34 -19.06 14.44
N SER A 111 6.13 -19.18 14.94
CA SER A 111 5.09 -19.98 14.27
C SER A 111 4.52 -19.27 13.04
N MET A 112 4.04 -20.03 12.05
CA MET A 112 3.39 -19.46 10.87
C MET A 112 2.15 -18.64 11.24
N ARG A 113 1.42 -19.01 12.30
CA ARG A 113 0.31 -18.23 12.85
C ARG A 113 0.78 -16.84 13.31
N GLN A 114 1.90 -16.77 14.00
CA GLN A 114 2.47 -15.49 14.43
C GLN A 114 2.91 -14.64 13.23
N VAL A 115 3.48 -15.26 12.19
CA VAL A 115 3.83 -14.57 10.95
C VAL A 115 2.59 -13.98 10.30
N PHE A 116 1.50 -14.75 10.19
CA PHE A 116 0.24 -14.26 9.63
C PHE A 116 -0.33 -13.08 10.44
N VAL A 117 -0.49 -13.24 11.75
CA VAL A 117 -1.08 -12.20 12.62
C VAL A 117 -0.25 -10.92 12.62
N GLN A 118 1.08 -11.03 12.67
CA GLN A 118 1.96 -9.87 12.61
C GLN A 118 1.88 -9.16 11.25
N GLY A 119 1.74 -9.92 10.15
CA GLY A 119 1.51 -9.35 8.82
C GLY A 119 0.19 -8.59 8.76
N ALA A 120 -0.89 -9.18 9.29
CA ALA A 120 -2.20 -8.56 9.35
C ALA A 120 -2.19 -7.25 10.16
N LEU A 121 -1.58 -7.27 11.33
CA LEU A 121 -1.44 -6.07 12.17
C LEU A 121 -0.54 -5.02 11.51
N SER A 122 0.55 -5.44 10.86
CA SER A 122 1.44 -4.53 10.14
C SER A 122 0.69 -3.73 9.09
N ASN A 123 -0.13 -4.39 8.27
CA ASN A 123 -0.90 -3.71 7.22
C ASN A 123 -2.11 -2.95 7.79
N ALA A 124 -2.88 -3.53 8.70
CA ALA A 124 -4.03 -2.87 9.33
C ALA A 124 -3.65 -1.53 10.00
N LEU A 125 -2.45 -1.46 10.57
CA LEU A 125 -1.90 -0.25 11.20
C LEU A 125 -1.00 0.55 10.25
N ASN A 126 -0.92 0.20 8.96
CA ASN A 126 -0.05 0.88 8.02
C ASN A 126 -0.67 2.21 7.55
N PRO A 127 -0.13 3.36 7.98
CA PRO A 127 -0.70 4.65 7.61
C PRO A 127 -0.59 4.93 6.11
N LYS A 128 0.38 4.33 5.42
CA LYS A 128 0.54 4.46 3.97
C LYS A 128 -0.68 3.90 3.23
N VAL A 129 -1.16 2.71 3.62
CA VAL A 129 -2.32 2.04 3.03
C VAL A 129 -3.60 2.76 3.44
N ALA A 130 -3.77 3.06 4.73
CA ALA A 130 -4.93 3.78 5.25
C ALA A 130 -5.19 5.09 4.50
N LEU A 131 -4.15 5.91 4.34
CA LEU A 131 -4.26 7.21 3.68
C LEU A 131 -4.42 7.11 2.17
N PHE A 132 -3.86 6.08 1.53
CA PHE A 132 -4.15 5.80 0.13
C PHE A 132 -5.65 5.50 -0.07
N PHE A 133 -6.23 4.64 0.77
CA PHE A 133 -7.66 4.34 0.69
C PHE A 133 -8.51 5.56 0.98
N LEU A 134 -8.20 6.32 2.01
CA LEU A 134 -8.98 7.51 2.38
C LEU A 134 -8.93 8.62 1.33
N ALA A 135 -7.75 8.89 0.80
CA ALA A 135 -7.50 10.08 0.00
C ALA A 135 -7.55 9.84 -1.50
N PHE A 136 -7.17 8.64 -1.93
CA PHE A 136 -7.00 8.36 -3.35
C PHE A 136 -8.22 7.62 -3.95
N LEU A 137 -8.78 6.65 -3.24
CA LEU A 137 -9.94 5.89 -3.73
C LEU A 137 -11.12 6.76 -4.15
N PRO A 138 -11.53 7.79 -3.39
CA PRO A 138 -12.69 8.60 -3.74
C PRO A 138 -12.58 9.33 -5.07
N GLN A 139 -11.36 9.53 -5.56
CA GLN A 139 -11.12 10.28 -6.80
C GLN A 139 -11.46 9.50 -8.06
N PHE A 140 -11.77 8.22 -7.92
CA PHE A 140 -12.12 7.31 -9.02
C PHE A 140 -13.60 6.92 -9.01
N VAL A 141 -14.40 7.52 -8.13
CA VAL A 141 -15.83 7.22 -8.00
C VAL A 141 -16.62 8.52 -8.06
N ASP A 142 -17.62 8.56 -8.95
CA ASP A 142 -18.52 9.71 -9.10
C ASP A 142 -19.22 10.01 -7.77
N VAL A 143 -19.26 11.29 -7.39
CA VAL A 143 -19.89 11.76 -6.15
C VAL A 143 -21.39 11.44 -6.13
N ASP A 144 -22.04 11.43 -7.28
CA ASP A 144 -23.47 11.16 -7.42
C ASP A 144 -23.80 9.68 -7.66
N SER A 145 -22.78 8.78 -7.67
CA SER A 145 -23.03 7.35 -7.86
C SER A 145 -23.90 6.78 -6.76
N PRO A 146 -24.99 6.07 -7.08
CA PRO A 146 -25.82 5.38 -6.07
C PRO A 146 -25.14 4.14 -5.47
N HIS A 147 -24.05 3.66 -6.09
CA HIS A 147 -23.37 2.41 -5.73
C HIS A 147 -21.94 2.60 -5.21
N LYS A 148 -21.68 3.70 -4.47
CA LYS A 148 -20.35 4.04 -3.98
C LYS A 148 -19.67 2.91 -3.20
N ALA A 149 -20.41 2.24 -2.32
CA ALA A 149 -19.88 1.12 -1.53
C ALA A 149 -19.36 -0.03 -2.40
N ALA A 150 -20.14 -0.40 -3.44
CA ALA A 150 -19.73 -1.43 -4.39
C ALA A 150 -18.53 -0.98 -5.25
N ALA A 151 -18.48 0.30 -5.63
CA ALA A 151 -17.35 0.88 -6.34
C ALA A 151 -16.07 0.82 -5.51
N PHE A 152 -16.11 1.24 -4.25
CA PHE A 152 -14.96 1.18 -3.34
C PHE A 152 -14.51 -0.25 -3.05
N ALA A 153 -15.47 -1.18 -2.85
CA ALA A 153 -15.15 -2.59 -2.68
C ALA A 153 -14.44 -3.16 -3.92
N LEU A 154 -14.94 -2.86 -5.13
CA LEU A 154 -14.33 -3.34 -6.37
C LEU A 154 -12.92 -2.77 -6.58
N LEU A 155 -12.73 -1.47 -6.39
CA LEU A 155 -11.41 -0.83 -6.48
C LEU A 155 -10.46 -1.42 -5.43
N GLY A 156 -10.95 -1.63 -4.20
CA GLY A 156 -10.18 -2.27 -3.14
C GLY A 156 -9.74 -3.70 -3.50
N LEU A 157 -10.62 -4.50 -4.09
CA LEU A 157 -10.30 -5.86 -4.56
C LEU A 157 -9.27 -5.83 -5.70
N ILE A 158 -9.37 -4.88 -6.64
CA ILE A 158 -8.37 -4.70 -7.70
C ILE A 158 -7.01 -4.34 -7.09
N PHE A 159 -6.99 -3.44 -6.10
CA PHE A 159 -5.77 -3.07 -5.39
C PHE A 159 -5.14 -4.27 -4.68
N MET A 160 -5.93 -5.06 -3.94
CA MET A 160 -5.48 -6.26 -3.26
C MET A 160 -4.96 -7.31 -4.24
N PHE A 161 -5.65 -7.54 -5.36
CA PHE A 161 -5.21 -8.48 -6.37
C PHE A 161 -3.83 -8.12 -6.94
N ASN A 162 -3.65 -6.86 -7.36
CA ASN A 162 -2.37 -6.36 -7.86
C ASN A 162 -1.28 -6.41 -6.79
N GLY A 163 -1.63 -6.05 -5.54
CA GLY A 163 -0.75 -6.11 -4.39
C GLY A 163 -0.29 -7.53 -4.08
N THR A 164 -1.22 -8.48 -4.08
CA THR A 164 -0.93 -9.90 -3.85
C THR A 164 0.07 -10.43 -4.86
N LEU A 165 -0.15 -10.17 -6.17
CA LEU A 165 0.76 -10.62 -7.23
C LEU A 165 2.17 -10.04 -7.04
N TRP A 166 2.28 -8.74 -6.76
CA TRP A 166 3.55 -8.09 -6.48
C TRP A 166 4.23 -8.66 -5.25
N CYS A 167 3.53 -8.74 -4.14
CA CYS A 167 4.05 -9.22 -2.86
C CYS A 167 4.50 -10.69 -2.91
N LEU A 168 3.75 -11.56 -3.62
CA LEU A 168 4.16 -12.94 -3.86
C LEU A 168 5.44 -12.99 -4.71
N GLY A 169 5.54 -12.16 -5.75
CA GLY A 169 6.77 -12.01 -6.54
C GLY A 169 7.96 -11.64 -5.65
N VAL A 170 7.80 -10.63 -4.79
CA VAL A 170 8.84 -10.21 -3.82
C VAL A 170 9.20 -11.34 -2.87
N ALA A 171 8.21 -12.05 -2.31
CA ALA A 171 8.44 -13.15 -1.36
C ALA A 171 9.26 -14.28 -2.01
N LEU A 172 8.85 -14.74 -3.19
CA LEU A 172 9.49 -15.84 -3.89
C LEU A 172 10.88 -15.46 -4.40
N PHE A 173 11.04 -14.27 -4.98
CA PHE A 173 12.33 -13.77 -5.42
C PHE A 173 13.31 -13.62 -4.24
N THR A 174 12.85 -13.02 -3.14
CA THR A 174 13.69 -12.85 -1.93
C THR A 174 14.10 -14.19 -1.35
N ALA A 175 13.19 -15.15 -1.26
CA ALA A 175 13.50 -16.48 -0.74
C ALA A 175 14.57 -17.20 -1.59
N ARG A 176 14.54 -17.02 -2.93
CA ARG A 176 15.55 -17.59 -3.84
C ARG A 176 16.89 -16.86 -3.81
N ALA A 177 16.83 -15.54 -3.66
CA ALA A 177 17.99 -14.65 -3.73
C ALA A 177 18.59 -14.32 -2.35
N ALA A 178 18.10 -14.92 -1.27
CA ALA A 178 18.47 -14.59 0.11
C ALA A 178 19.99 -14.56 0.35
N GLY A 179 20.75 -15.43 -0.34
CA GLY A 179 22.22 -15.42 -0.29
C GLY A 179 22.91 -14.26 -1.02
N ARG A 180 22.20 -13.59 -1.98
CA ARG A 180 22.76 -12.53 -2.84
C ARG A 180 22.29 -11.11 -2.47
N ILE A 181 21.10 -10.97 -1.90
CA ILE A 181 20.46 -9.66 -1.59
C ILE A 181 21.20 -8.86 -0.52
N ARG A 182 22.02 -9.50 0.32
CA ARG A 182 22.81 -8.84 1.35
C ARG A 182 23.80 -7.77 0.83
N LYS A 183 23.95 -7.59 -0.49
CA LYS A 183 25.03 -6.77 -1.07
C LYS A 183 24.62 -5.53 -1.89
N SER A 184 23.33 -5.24 -2.20
CA SER A 184 22.99 -4.20 -3.16
C SER A 184 21.97 -3.15 -2.69
N GLY A 185 22.39 -2.27 -1.77
CA GLY A 185 21.57 -1.12 -1.32
C GLY A 185 21.40 0.00 -2.37
N ARG A 186 22.29 0.07 -3.38
CA ARG A 186 22.29 1.18 -4.36
C ARG A 186 21.09 1.16 -5.33
N ILE A 187 20.70 -0.01 -5.83
CA ILE A 187 19.56 -0.17 -6.74
C ILE A 187 18.25 0.22 -6.03
N LEU A 188 18.08 -0.20 -4.77
CA LEU A 188 16.89 0.13 -3.97
C LEU A 188 16.76 1.63 -3.73
N ALA A 189 17.88 2.34 -3.55
CA ALA A 189 17.88 3.80 -3.40
C ALA A 189 17.39 4.53 -4.66
N TRP A 190 17.78 4.09 -5.86
CA TRP A 190 17.32 4.68 -7.12
C TRP A 190 15.82 4.41 -7.38
N ILE A 191 15.34 3.20 -7.10
CA ILE A 191 13.91 2.87 -7.18
C ILE A 191 13.11 3.79 -6.25
N ASN A 192 13.54 3.95 -4.99
CA ASN A 192 12.88 4.83 -4.03
C ASN A 192 12.80 6.28 -4.50
N ARG A 193 13.86 6.82 -5.10
CA ARG A 193 13.86 8.19 -5.61
C ARG A 193 12.88 8.38 -6.78
N GLY A 194 12.86 7.45 -7.73
CA GLY A 194 11.93 7.50 -8.86
C GLY A 194 10.46 7.45 -8.40
N LEU A 195 10.17 6.54 -7.48
CA LEU A 195 8.83 6.41 -6.89
C LEU A 195 8.45 7.64 -6.04
N GLY A 196 9.40 8.23 -5.30
CA GLY A 196 9.18 9.46 -4.54
C GLY A 196 8.75 10.63 -5.42
N GLY A 197 9.42 10.84 -6.56
CA GLY A 197 9.03 11.87 -7.54
C GLY A 197 7.62 11.66 -8.08
N LEU A 198 7.25 10.41 -8.37
CA LEU A 198 5.92 10.07 -8.84
C LEU A 198 4.83 10.30 -7.78
N PHE A 199 5.07 9.99 -6.51
CA PHE A 199 4.12 10.31 -5.43
C PHE A 199 3.92 11.80 -5.24
N CYS A 200 4.98 12.60 -5.37
CA CYS A 200 4.84 14.06 -5.37
C CYS A 200 3.97 14.53 -6.55
N TYR A 201 4.20 14.00 -7.75
CA TYR A 201 3.37 14.31 -8.92
C TYR A 201 1.90 13.94 -8.70
N LEU A 202 1.62 12.74 -8.20
CA LEU A 202 0.26 12.30 -7.90
C LEU A 202 -0.40 13.16 -6.82
N GLY A 203 0.32 13.53 -5.76
CA GLY A 203 -0.20 14.41 -4.72
C GLY A 203 -0.58 15.79 -5.26
N VAL A 204 0.26 16.38 -6.11
CA VAL A 204 -0.06 17.65 -6.78
C VAL A 204 -1.28 17.50 -7.70
N ARG A 205 -1.33 16.43 -8.50
CA ARG A 205 -2.46 16.16 -9.40
C ARG A 205 -3.77 16.02 -8.63
N VAL A 206 -3.77 15.30 -7.51
CA VAL A 206 -4.91 15.16 -6.59
C VAL A 206 -5.36 16.52 -6.05
N ALA A 207 -4.43 17.35 -5.62
CA ALA A 207 -4.74 18.69 -5.13
C ALA A 207 -5.39 19.59 -6.21
N MET A 208 -4.98 19.41 -7.47
CA MET A 208 -5.48 20.20 -8.61
C MET A 208 -6.78 19.66 -9.22
N THR A 209 -7.24 18.46 -8.85
CA THR A 209 -8.50 17.91 -9.34
C THR A 209 -9.65 18.74 -8.79
N GLN A 210 -10.33 19.45 -9.68
CA GLN A 210 -11.54 20.20 -9.32
C GLN A 210 -12.66 19.20 -9.04
N THR A 211 -13.30 19.34 -7.89
CA THR A 211 -14.60 18.70 -7.61
C THR A 211 -15.66 19.40 -8.46
N ARG A 212 -15.99 18.77 -9.58
CA ARG A 212 -17.22 19.12 -10.30
C ARG A 212 -18.38 18.39 -9.65
#